data_94278701537a768468b365b2edaa5a6d
#
_entry.id   94278701537a768468b365b2edaa5a6d
#
_cell.length_a   1.000
_cell.length_b   1.000
_cell.length_c   1.000
_cell.angle_alpha   90.00
_cell.angle_beta   90.00
_cell.angle_gamma   90.00
#
_symmetry.space_group_name_H-M   'P 1'
#
loop_
_entity.id
_entity.type
_entity.pdbx_description
1 polymer ?
#
loop_
_entity_poly.entity_id
_entity_poly.type
_entity_poly.pdbx_seq_one_letter_code
_entity_poly.pdbx_strand_id
1 'polypeptide(L)'
;MICTVTFNPSLDYIVSVENFKLGLTNRTSSELMLPGGKGINVSTVLMNLGIENTALGFMAGFVGDEIVRKLEEMGVKSDFIRIPEGVSRINLKLKSIDGTEINGMGPEISAEKVQELMEKLDTLKEGDVLFLAGSIPSSMPDDMYEKIMARLDGKGVMIVVDATNDLLLNVLEYHPFLIKPNNHELGELFCLEFNTHEEVIPYAKELQKQGARNVLVSMGEIFGVELKTRQDVIPYGKKLQEKGARNVLISMAGEGAVLVAEDGQVFEKPAPKGTLVNGVGAGDSMVAGFMAGWMEKQDHEYAFHMGISAGSASAFSENLATREEIQAVYEQ
;
A
#
# COMPACT_ATOMS: atom_id res chain seq x y z
N MET A 1 12.50 -8.80 12.12
CA MET A 1 11.80 -7.52 12.45
C MET A 1 11.02 -7.06 11.24
N ILE A 2 9.92 -6.31 11.43
CA ILE A 2 9.16 -5.72 10.32
C ILE A 2 9.12 -4.22 10.54
N CYS A 3 9.52 -3.46 9.53
CA CYS A 3 9.47 -2.01 9.54
C CYS A 3 8.67 -1.49 8.35
N THR A 4 7.91 -0.43 8.57
CA THR A 4 7.28 0.35 7.50
C THR A 4 7.85 1.76 7.50
N VAL A 5 8.12 2.32 6.34
CA VAL A 5 8.58 3.71 6.21
C VAL A 5 7.50 4.53 5.53
N THR A 6 7.10 5.61 6.19
CA THR A 6 6.25 6.67 5.63
C THR A 6 7.00 7.99 5.76
N PHE A 7 7.58 8.49 4.66
CA PHE A 7 8.37 9.74 4.72
C PHE A 7 7.54 10.95 5.10
N ASN A 8 6.27 10.98 4.69
CA ASN A 8 5.38 12.12 4.88
C ASN A 8 4.02 11.68 5.47
N PRO A 9 4.00 11.22 6.73
CA PRO A 9 2.76 10.83 7.39
C PRO A 9 1.80 12.01 7.49
N SER A 10 0.52 11.73 7.54
CA SER A 10 -0.55 12.73 7.62
C SER A 10 -1.50 12.46 8.78
N LEU A 11 -2.18 13.52 9.20
CA LEU A 11 -3.44 13.40 9.90
C LEU A 11 -4.56 13.58 8.87
N ASP A 12 -5.25 12.51 8.55
CA ASP A 12 -6.34 12.54 7.59
C ASP A 12 -7.62 13.02 8.27
N TYR A 13 -8.10 14.18 7.87
CA TYR A 13 -9.35 14.76 8.34
C TYR A 13 -10.45 14.46 7.31
N ILE A 14 -11.26 13.47 7.62
CA ILE A 14 -12.34 12.95 6.77
C ILE A 14 -13.63 13.60 7.18
N VAL A 15 -14.27 14.32 6.27
CA VAL A 15 -15.50 15.05 6.55
C VAL A 15 -16.59 14.73 5.53
N SER A 16 -17.83 14.72 6.02
CA SER A 16 -19.01 14.74 5.16
C SER A 16 -19.67 16.11 5.21
N VAL A 17 -20.09 16.64 4.08
CA VAL A 17 -20.78 17.91 3.96
C VAL A 17 -22.02 17.74 3.08
N GLU A 18 -23.20 17.94 3.63
CA GLU A 18 -24.42 17.89 2.85
C GLU A 18 -24.57 19.14 1.98
N ASN A 19 -24.90 18.94 0.70
CA ASN A 19 -25.14 20.03 -0.26
C ASN A 19 -23.98 21.03 -0.35
N PHE A 20 -22.74 20.54 -0.47
CA PHE A 20 -21.55 21.36 -0.59
C PHE A 20 -21.68 22.41 -1.69
N LYS A 21 -21.31 23.64 -1.40
CA LYS A 21 -21.38 24.77 -2.33
C LYS A 21 -20.08 25.56 -2.33
N LEU A 22 -19.49 25.71 -3.50
CA LEU A 22 -18.32 26.57 -3.70
C LEU A 22 -18.65 28.04 -3.35
N GLY A 23 -17.69 28.73 -2.72
CA GLY A 23 -17.81 30.15 -2.38
C GLY A 23 -18.71 30.46 -1.18
N LEU A 24 -19.25 29.43 -0.52
CA LEU A 24 -20.10 29.58 0.65
C LEU A 24 -19.52 28.88 1.88
N THR A 25 -19.98 29.25 3.07
CA THR A 25 -19.68 28.53 4.30
C THR A 25 -20.43 27.19 4.29
N ASN A 26 -19.69 26.09 4.28
CA ASN A 26 -20.22 24.74 4.43
C ASN A 26 -20.03 24.28 5.87
N ARG A 27 -20.91 23.40 6.36
CA ARG A 27 -20.80 22.78 7.69
C ARG A 27 -20.75 21.29 7.54
N THR A 28 -19.89 20.68 8.32
CA THR A 28 -19.75 19.22 8.37
C THR A 28 -20.95 18.58 9.04
N SER A 29 -21.38 17.43 8.51
CA SER A 29 -22.37 16.55 9.14
C SER A 29 -21.72 15.40 9.90
N SER A 30 -20.49 15.02 9.52
CA SER A 30 -19.66 14.08 10.25
C SER A 30 -18.19 14.40 10.08
N GLU A 31 -17.39 14.02 11.08
CA GLU A 31 -15.95 14.26 11.13
C GLU A 31 -15.23 13.04 11.70
N LEU A 32 -14.09 12.69 11.11
CA LEU A 32 -13.22 11.62 11.58
C LEU A 32 -11.76 12.01 11.34
N MET A 33 -10.90 11.80 12.32
CA MET A 33 -9.45 12.04 12.21
C MET A 33 -8.68 10.74 12.41
N LEU A 34 -7.90 10.35 11.41
CA LEU A 34 -7.08 9.13 11.41
C LEU A 34 -5.63 9.44 11.08
N PRO A 35 -4.67 8.67 11.64
CA PRO A 35 -3.31 8.70 11.14
C PRO A 35 -3.31 8.13 9.71
N GLY A 36 -2.63 8.79 8.80
CA GLY A 36 -2.64 8.46 7.38
C GLY A 36 -1.22 8.32 6.80
N GLY A 37 -1.17 7.67 5.65
CA GLY A 37 0.02 7.33 4.90
C GLY A 37 0.09 5.84 4.63
N LYS A 38 0.50 5.44 3.41
CA LYS A 38 0.47 4.03 2.98
C LYS A 38 1.21 3.11 3.96
N GLY A 39 2.42 3.46 4.40
CA GLY A 39 3.18 2.66 5.36
C GLY A 39 2.50 2.57 6.74
N ILE A 40 1.84 3.64 7.18
CA ILE A 40 1.01 3.63 8.40
C ILE A 40 -0.18 2.69 8.24
N ASN A 41 -0.85 2.70 7.09
CA ASN A 41 -1.96 1.78 6.80
C ASN A 41 -1.48 0.31 6.87
N VAL A 42 -0.34 0.01 6.24
CA VAL A 42 0.28 -1.32 6.33
C VAL A 42 0.59 -1.69 7.78
N SER A 43 1.22 -0.78 8.57
CA SER A 43 1.53 -1.01 9.98
C SER A 43 0.29 -1.32 10.81
N THR A 44 -0.77 -0.56 10.60
CA THR A 44 -2.05 -0.74 11.31
C THR A 44 -2.66 -2.10 11.01
N VAL A 45 -2.70 -2.51 9.74
CA VAL A 45 -3.27 -3.81 9.36
C VAL A 45 -2.41 -4.96 9.87
N LEU A 46 -1.08 -4.86 9.80
CA LEU A 46 -0.19 -5.87 10.39
C LEU A 46 -0.43 -6.01 11.91
N MET A 47 -0.57 -4.88 12.61
CA MET A 47 -0.86 -4.89 14.05
C MET A 47 -2.24 -5.51 14.33
N ASN A 48 -3.25 -5.19 13.55
CA ASN A 48 -4.58 -5.79 13.66
C ASN A 48 -4.55 -7.31 13.44
N LEU A 49 -3.64 -7.80 12.59
CA LEU A 49 -3.39 -9.23 12.41
C LEU A 49 -2.52 -9.86 13.51
N GLY A 50 -2.08 -9.07 14.50
CA GLY A 50 -1.25 -9.53 15.62
C GLY A 50 0.24 -9.64 15.27
N ILE A 51 0.68 -9.00 14.20
CA ILE A 51 2.06 -9.00 13.74
C ILE A 51 2.75 -7.72 14.24
N GLU A 52 3.69 -7.88 15.15
CA GLU A 52 4.50 -6.77 15.64
C GLU A 52 5.33 -6.15 14.50
N ASN A 53 5.24 -4.84 14.40
CA ASN A 53 5.99 -4.06 13.43
C ASN A 53 6.30 -2.67 14.01
N THR A 54 7.17 -1.92 13.34
CA THR A 54 7.55 -0.57 13.75
C THR A 54 7.37 0.40 12.58
N ALA A 55 6.56 1.43 12.79
CA ALA A 55 6.39 2.52 11.84
C ALA A 55 7.53 3.54 11.99
N LEU A 56 8.23 3.81 10.89
CA LEU A 56 9.34 4.76 10.76
C LEU A 56 8.96 5.89 9.81
N GLY A 57 9.64 7.01 9.92
CA GLY A 57 9.47 8.17 9.05
C GLY A 57 9.74 9.47 9.81
N PHE A 58 9.14 10.56 9.37
CA PHE A 58 9.37 11.88 9.94
C PHE A 58 8.08 12.50 10.45
N MET A 59 8.16 13.19 11.58
CA MET A 59 7.02 13.90 12.14
C MET A 59 7.41 15.28 12.69
N ALA A 60 6.47 16.23 12.67
CA ALA A 60 6.69 17.58 13.13
C ALA A 60 5.46 18.18 13.83
N GLY A 61 5.72 18.99 14.84
CA GLY A 61 4.72 19.81 15.53
C GLY A 61 3.56 18.99 16.13
N PHE A 62 2.50 19.68 16.48
CA PHE A 62 1.34 19.09 17.16
C PHE A 62 0.60 18.04 16.31
N VAL A 63 0.64 18.18 14.99
CA VAL A 63 0.04 17.18 14.08
C VAL A 63 0.82 15.86 14.14
N GLY A 64 2.16 15.95 14.16
CA GLY A 64 3.01 14.77 14.35
C GLY A 64 2.78 14.09 15.70
N ASP A 65 2.64 14.89 16.77
CA ASP A 65 2.32 14.37 18.11
C ASP A 65 0.97 13.64 18.14
N GLU A 66 -0.04 14.18 17.46
CA GLU A 66 -1.37 13.57 17.37
C GLU A 66 -1.33 12.26 16.55
N ILE A 67 -0.56 12.21 15.47
CA ILE A 67 -0.35 10.98 14.69
C ILE A 67 0.22 9.88 15.60
N VAL A 68 1.30 10.18 16.34
CA VAL A 68 1.93 9.22 17.25
C VAL A 68 0.96 8.77 18.33
N ARG A 69 0.28 9.71 18.97
CA ARG A 69 -0.72 9.41 20.01
C ARG A 69 -1.80 8.43 19.50
N LYS A 70 -2.31 8.66 18.29
CA LYS A 70 -3.31 7.77 17.68
C LYS A 70 -2.75 6.40 17.33
N LEU A 71 -1.51 6.32 16.85
CA LEU A 71 -0.84 5.05 16.58
C LEU A 71 -0.61 4.24 17.86
N GLU A 72 -0.22 4.91 18.95
CA GLU A 72 -0.08 4.28 20.28
C GLU A 72 -1.42 3.73 20.79
N GLU A 73 -2.53 4.49 20.62
CA GLU A 73 -3.88 4.02 20.96
C GLU A 73 -4.30 2.78 20.15
N MET A 74 -3.83 2.67 18.91
CA MET A 74 -4.06 1.52 18.04
C MET A 74 -3.08 0.37 18.30
N GLY A 75 -2.14 0.53 19.26
CA GLY A 75 -1.11 -0.46 19.58
C GLY A 75 0.05 -0.56 18.58
N VAL A 76 0.11 0.33 17.59
CA VAL A 76 1.19 0.36 16.60
C VAL A 76 2.43 0.99 17.22
N LYS A 77 3.54 0.26 17.22
CA LYS A 77 4.84 0.80 17.63
C LYS A 77 5.34 1.78 16.59
N SER A 78 5.83 2.93 17.04
CA SER A 78 6.42 3.93 16.16
C SER A 78 7.77 4.40 16.67
N ASP A 79 8.68 4.68 15.75
CA ASP A 79 10.01 5.25 16.04
C ASP A 79 10.31 6.34 15.01
N PHE A 80 9.42 7.33 14.95
CA PHE A 80 9.52 8.48 14.04
C PHE A 80 10.65 9.42 14.45
N ILE A 81 11.31 9.99 13.46
CA ILE A 81 12.30 11.05 13.62
C ILE A 81 11.58 12.38 13.72
N ARG A 82 11.83 13.10 14.81
CA ARG A 82 11.22 14.42 15.03
C ARG A 82 11.95 15.49 14.22
N ILE A 83 11.17 16.22 13.42
CA ILE A 83 11.61 17.43 12.72
C ILE A 83 11.34 18.61 13.65
N PRO A 84 12.33 19.48 13.93
CA PRO A 84 12.20 20.55 14.91
C PRO A 84 11.26 21.68 14.48
N GLU A 85 11.14 21.93 13.17
CA GLU A 85 10.37 23.03 12.61
C GLU A 85 9.25 22.51 11.70
N GLY A 86 8.19 23.31 11.57
CA GLY A 86 7.04 22.98 10.76
C GLY A 86 6.03 22.06 11.44
N VAL A 87 5.13 21.50 10.67
CA VAL A 87 4.08 20.57 11.11
C VAL A 87 3.93 19.42 10.10
N SER A 88 3.66 18.23 10.58
CA SER A 88 3.20 17.11 9.72
C SER A 88 1.94 17.52 8.98
N ARG A 89 1.72 16.97 7.81
CA ARG A 89 0.61 17.38 6.95
C ARG A 89 -0.74 16.95 7.50
N ILE A 90 -1.76 17.76 7.20
CA ILE A 90 -3.17 17.40 7.34
C ILE A 90 -3.71 17.21 5.92
N ASN A 91 -4.37 16.08 5.68
CA ASN A 91 -5.11 15.86 4.45
C ASN A 91 -6.60 15.99 4.74
N LEU A 92 -7.28 16.84 3.98
CA LEU A 92 -8.73 16.95 4.03
C LEU A 92 -9.36 16.02 2.98
N LYS A 93 -10.21 15.10 3.43
CA LYS A 93 -10.93 14.17 2.56
C LYS A 93 -12.42 14.46 2.60
N LEU A 94 -12.99 14.87 1.49
CA LEU A 94 -14.40 15.23 1.35
C LEU A 94 -15.20 13.98 0.92
N LYS A 95 -15.67 13.18 1.90
CA LYS A 95 -16.35 11.89 1.65
C LYS A 95 -17.61 12.02 0.78
N SER A 96 -18.30 13.16 0.84
CA SER A 96 -19.56 13.42 0.11
C SER A 96 -19.37 14.05 -1.28
N ILE A 97 -18.13 14.26 -1.73
CA ILE A 97 -17.80 14.92 -3.00
C ILE A 97 -16.82 14.05 -3.77
N ASP A 98 -17.33 12.98 -4.33
CA ASP A 98 -16.67 12.11 -5.33
C ASP A 98 -15.17 11.91 -5.12
N GLY A 99 -14.78 11.57 -3.87
CA GLY A 99 -13.40 11.28 -3.52
C GLY A 99 -12.42 12.47 -3.56
N THR A 100 -12.93 13.70 -3.47
CA THR A 100 -12.08 14.91 -3.47
C THR A 100 -11.19 14.97 -2.23
N GLU A 101 -9.87 15.10 -2.46
CA GLU A 101 -8.87 15.24 -1.40
C GLU A 101 -8.03 16.51 -1.59
N ILE A 102 -7.67 17.14 -0.47
CA ILE A 102 -6.73 18.26 -0.42
C ILE A 102 -5.59 17.84 0.50
N ASN A 103 -4.43 17.58 -0.09
CA ASN A 103 -3.29 17.05 0.62
C ASN A 103 -2.30 18.17 1.02
N GLY A 104 -1.95 18.24 2.30
CA GLY A 104 -0.92 19.14 2.82
C GLY A 104 0.48 18.75 2.37
N MET A 105 1.43 19.67 2.44
CA MET A 105 2.82 19.44 1.99
C MET A 105 3.67 18.72 3.05
N GLY A 106 3.48 19.02 4.33
CA GLY A 106 4.33 18.52 5.42
C GLY A 106 5.57 19.38 5.68
N PRO A 107 6.43 18.97 6.63
CA PRO A 107 7.63 19.72 7.03
C PRO A 107 8.78 19.56 6.01
N GLU A 108 9.73 20.47 6.05
CA GLU A 108 11.01 20.31 5.38
C GLU A 108 11.89 19.33 6.16
N ILE A 109 12.50 18.37 5.45
CA ILE A 109 13.32 17.31 6.03
C ILE A 109 14.77 17.56 5.66
N SER A 110 15.62 17.83 6.66
CA SER A 110 17.03 18.08 6.43
C SER A 110 17.82 16.80 6.12
N ALA A 111 18.95 16.94 5.44
CA ALA A 111 19.85 15.82 5.14
C ALA A 111 20.34 15.09 6.41
N GLU A 112 20.52 15.82 7.54
CA GLU A 112 20.86 15.23 8.83
C GLU A 112 19.76 14.26 9.31
N LYS A 113 18.49 14.65 9.18
CA LYS A 113 17.34 13.81 9.57
C LYS A 113 17.16 12.61 8.63
N VAL A 114 17.46 12.78 7.36
CA VAL A 114 17.53 11.65 6.41
C VAL A 114 18.63 10.67 6.85
N GLN A 115 19.81 11.16 7.23
CA GLN A 115 20.89 10.30 7.71
C GLN A 115 20.51 9.54 8.99
N GLU A 116 19.78 10.17 9.91
CA GLU A 116 19.23 9.52 11.12
C GLU A 116 18.31 8.35 10.75
N LEU A 117 17.45 8.49 9.73
CA LEU A 117 16.64 7.38 9.22
C LEU A 117 17.50 6.27 8.63
N MET A 118 18.50 6.61 7.83
CA MET A 118 19.39 5.62 7.22
C MET A 118 20.12 4.79 8.29
N GLU A 119 20.55 5.40 9.40
CA GLU A 119 21.17 4.71 10.54
C GLU A 119 20.20 3.76 11.25
N LYS A 120 18.92 4.13 11.38
CA LYS A 120 17.89 3.21 11.88
C LYS A 120 17.73 2.00 10.95
N LEU A 121 17.69 2.21 9.63
CA LEU A 121 17.57 1.15 8.65
C LEU A 121 18.80 0.23 8.59
N ASP A 122 19.98 0.70 8.97
CA ASP A 122 21.19 -0.14 9.05
C ASP A 122 21.08 -1.27 10.06
N THR A 123 20.16 -1.18 11.01
CA THR A 123 19.92 -2.25 12.01
C THR A 123 19.19 -3.46 11.42
N LEU A 124 18.63 -3.33 10.22
CA LEU A 124 17.94 -4.42 9.52
C LEU A 124 18.94 -5.48 9.04
N LYS A 125 18.52 -6.73 9.09
CA LYS A 125 19.33 -7.91 8.78
C LYS A 125 18.55 -8.95 7.98
N GLU A 126 19.22 -10.00 7.58
CA GLU A 126 18.61 -11.14 6.88
C GLU A 126 17.33 -11.65 7.56
N GLY A 127 16.29 -11.82 6.78
CA GLY A 127 14.96 -12.25 7.21
C GLY A 127 14.05 -11.15 7.75
N ASP A 128 14.57 -9.91 7.92
CA ASP A 128 13.71 -8.77 8.23
C ASP A 128 12.92 -8.31 6.98
N VAL A 129 11.80 -7.63 7.21
CA VAL A 129 10.92 -7.10 6.16
C VAL A 129 10.86 -5.57 6.28
N LEU A 130 11.05 -4.89 5.16
CA LEU A 130 10.92 -3.45 5.05
C LEU A 130 9.86 -3.08 4.02
N PHE A 131 8.86 -2.31 4.42
CA PHE A 131 7.91 -1.68 3.51
C PHE A 131 8.32 -0.23 3.25
N LEU A 132 8.55 0.10 2.00
CA LEU A 132 8.76 1.46 1.52
C LEU A 132 7.48 1.89 0.80
N ALA A 133 6.69 2.76 1.42
CA ALA A 133 5.35 3.05 0.91
C ALA A 133 4.99 4.54 0.95
N GLY A 134 4.43 5.04 -0.13
CA GLY A 134 3.94 6.40 -0.29
C GLY A 134 4.88 7.33 -1.06
N SER A 135 4.54 8.62 -1.08
CA SER A 135 5.29 9.64 -1.80
C SER A 135 6.49 10.14 -1.00
N ILE A 136 7.52 10.58 -1.70
CA ILE A 136 8.67 11.31 -1.14
C ILE A 136 8.31 12.80 -1.10
N PRO A 137 8.51 13.50 0.05
CA PRO A 137 8.34 14.95 0.13
C PRO A 137 9.31 15.66 -0.82
N SER A 138 8.89 16.79 -1.39
CA SER A 138 9.73 17.60 -2.29
C SER A 138 11.00 18.18 -1.64
N SER A 139 11.06 18.17 -0.31
CA SER A 139 12.24 18.56 0.47
C SER A 139 13.31 17.47 0.55
N MET A 140 12.99 16.26 0.13
CA MET A 140 13.93 15.12 0.10
C MET A 140 14.37 14.83 -1.34
N PRO A 141 15.54 14.20 -1.52
CA PRO A 141 15.92 13.67 -2.82
C PRO A 141 14.89 12.67 -3.35
N ASP A 142 14.54 12.77 -4.61
CA ASP A 142 13.59 11.88 -5.30
C ASP A 142 14.12 10.44 -5.46
N ASP A 143 15.42 10.22 -5.32
CA ASP A 143 16.10 8.93 -5.36
C ASP A 143 16.18 8.21 -3.97
N MET A 144 15.40 8.65 -2.98
CA MET A 144 15.51 8.10 -1.61
C MET A 144 15.22 6.60 -1.52
N TYR A 145 14.27 6.08 -2.28
CA TYR A 145 13.99 4.64 -2.28
C TYR A 145 15.17 3.85 -2.85
N GLU A 146 15.75 4.33 -3.94
CA GLU A 146 16.98 3.76 -4.52
C GLU A 146 18.13 3.76 -3.51
N LYS A 147 18.39 4.89 -2.83
CA LYS A 147 19.43 4.99 -1.80
C LYS A 147 19.22 4.01 -0.65
N ILE A 148 17.98 3.80 -0.22
CA ILE A 148 17.67 2.81 0.82
C ILE A 148 17.92 1.40 0.30
N MET A 149 17.46 1.09 -0.90
CA MET A 149 17.64 -0.22 -1.53
C MET A 149 19.13 -0.55 -1.71
N ALA A 150 19.91 0.39 -2.24
CA ALA A 150 21.35 0.25 -2.40
C ALA A 150 22.07 0.01 -1.06
N ARG A 151 21.66 0.70 0.00
CA ARG A 151 22.26 0.55 1.34
C ARG A 151 21.95 -0.79 1.99
N LEU A 152 20.83 -1.38 1.65
CA LEU A 152 20.38 -2.68 2.18
C LEU A 152 20.68 -3.85 1.25
N ASP A 153 21.24 -3.57 0.07
CA ASP A 153 21.60 -4.60 -0.89
C ASP A 153 22.57 -5.63 -0.28
N GLY A 154 22.32 -6.90 -0.56
CA GLY A 154 23.09 -8.01 -0.01
C GLY A 154 22.87 -8.34 1.48
N LYS A 155 22.07 -7.54 2.23
CA LYS A 155 21.77 -7.83 3.65
C LYS A 155 20.67 -8.89 3.85
N GLY A 156 20.02 -9.38 2.79
CA GLY A 156 18.97 -10.40 2.87
C GLY A 156 17.64 -9.88 3.43
N VAL A 157 17.43 -8.57 3.43
CA VAL A 157 16.15 -7.94 3.82
C VAL A 157 15.14 -8.11 2.71
N MET A 158 13.90 -8.50 3.03
CA MET A 158 12.80 -8.51 2.07
C MET A 158 12.19 -7.12 1.96
N ILE A 159 12.34 -6.47 0.82
CA ILE A 159 11.86 -5.10 0.63
C ILE A 159 10.63 -5.09 -0.26
N VAL A 160 9.53 -4.53 0.26
CA VAL A 160 8.26 -4.32 -0.42
C VAL A 160 8.14 -2.83 -0.75
N VAL A 161 7.92 -2.50 -2.04
CA VAL A 161 7.86 -1.10 -2.49
C VAL A 161 6.48 -0.78 -3.06
N ASP A 162 5.81 0.19 -2.48
CA ASP A 162 4.57 0.79 -2.98
C ASP A 162 4.79 2.28 -3.26
N ALA A 163 5.45 2.54 -4.36
CA ALA A 163 5.84 3.87 -4.82
C ALA A 163 5.21 4.22 -6.17
N THR A 164 5.15 5.51 -6.47
CA THR A 164 4.62 6.05 -7.71
C THR A 164 5.75 6.46 -8.67
N ASN A 165 5.47 6.47 -9.98
CA ASN A 165 6.30 7.04 -11.04
C ASN A 165 7.74 6.49 -11.09
N ASP A 166 8.70 7.34 -11.46
CA ASP A 166 10.12 7.00 -11.66
C ASP A 166 10.77 6.36 -10.44
N LEU A 167 10.23 6.61 -9.23
CA LEU A 167 10.69 5.98 -8.00
C LEU A 167 10.63 4.46 -8.06
N LEU A 168 9.63 3.92 -8.76
CA LEU A 168 9.48 2.48 -8.90
C LEU A 168 10.52 1.91 -9.87
N LEU A 169 10.83 2.61 -10.97
CA LEU A 169 11.82 2.15 -11.94
C LEU A 169 13.22 2.08 -11.33
N ASN A 170 13.60 3.10 -10.58
CA ASN A 170 14.93 3.22 -10.00
C ASN A 170 15.27 2.13 -8.96
N VAL A 171 14.26 1.50 -8.35
CA VAL A 171 14.50 0.44 -7.35
C VAL A 171 14.61 -0.97 -7.93
N LEU A 172 14.29 -1.16 -9.21
CA LEU A 172 14.19 -2.51 -9.79
C LEU A 172 15.52 -3.24 -9.88
N GLU A 173 16.62 -2.52 -10.08
CA GLU A 173 17.97 -3.10 -10.13
C GLU A 173 18.39 -3.75 -8.81
N TYR A 174 17.77 -3.35 -7.68
CA TYR A 174 18.01 -3.92 -6.34
C TYR A 174 17.06 -5.07 -6.00
N HIS A 175 16.31 -5.59 -6.97
CA HIS A 175 15.48 -6.79 -6.86
C HIS A 175 14.45 -6.76 -5.70
N PRO A 176 13.55 -5.77 -5.62
CA PRO A 176 12.53 -5.72 -4.58
C PRO A 176 11.73 -7.02 -4.54
N PHE A 177 11.41 -7.48 -3.33
CA PHE A 177 10.62 -8.70 -3.13
C PHE A 177 9.21 -8.57 -3.75
N LEU A 178 8.59 -7.41 -3.57
CA LEU A 178 7.27 -7.09 -4.12
C LEU A 178 7.21 -5.62 -4.49
N ILE A 179 6.65 -5.32 -5.65
CA ILE A 179 6.22 -3.97 -6.03
C ILE A 179 4.71 -3.96 -6.26
N LYS A 180 4.05 -2.83 -5.98
CA LYS A 180 2.60 -2.67 -6.19
C LYS A 180 2.27 -1.37 -6.92
N PRO A 181 2.45 -1.26 -8.23
CA PRO A 181 1.84 -0.20 -9.03
C PRO A 181 0.35 -0.47 -9.23
N ASN A 182 -0.47 0.58 -9.29
CA ASN A 182 -1.79 0.49 -9.89
C ASN A 182 -1.71 0.78 -11.40
N ASN A 183 -2.83 0.65 -12.12
CA ASN A 183 -2.87 0.87 -13.56
C ASN A 183 -2.53 2.30 -13.98
N HIS A 184 -2.94 3.31 -13.20
CA HIS A 184 -2.61 4.71 -13.47
C HIS A 184 -1.12 4.96 -13.26
N GLU A 185 -0.57 4.52 -12.13
CA GLU A 185 0.86 4.61 -11.83
C GLU A 185 1.70 3.91 -12.90
N LEU A 186 1.26 2.75 -13.38
CA LEU A 186 1.94 2.04 -14.46
C LEU A 186 1.84 2.81 -15.80
N GLY A 187 0.69 3.43 -16.08
CA GLY A 187 0.48 4.29 -17.24
C GLY A 187 1.41 5.51 -17.23
N GLU A 188 1.52 6.18 -16.10
CA GLU A 188 2.42 7.32 -15.91
C GLU A 188 3.89 6.95 -16.13
N LEU A 189 4.34 5.80 -15.58
CA LEU A 189 5.70 5.28 -15.73
C LEU A 189 6.13 5.12 -17.19
N PHE A 190 5.21 4.74 -18.06
CA PHE A 190 5.49 4.49 -19.47
C PHE A 190 4.92 5.57 -20.40
N CYS A 191 4.44 6.70 -19.85
CA CYS A 191 3.80 7.79 -20.59
C CYS A 191 2.63 7.31 -21.47
N LEU A 192 1.81 6.39 -20.94
CA LEU A 192 0.72 5.73 -21.64
C LEU A 192 -0.55 5.73 -20.78
N GLU A 193 -1.69 5.81 -21.44
CA GLU A 193 -2.97 5.49 -20.84
C GLU A 193 -3.31 4.03 -21.18
N PHE A 194 -3.46 3.20 -20.16
CA PHE A 194 -3.86 1.82 -20.35
C PHE A 194 -5.38 1.69 -20.20
N ASN A 195 -6.00 1.26 -21.27
CA ASN A 195 -7.45 1.02 -21.30
C ASN A 195 -7.78 -0.48 -21.29
N THR A 196 -6.78 -1.32 -21.53
CA THR A 196 -6.95 -2.78 -21.60
C THR A 196 -5.79 -3.51 -20.89
N HIS A 197 -6.05 -4.77 -20.55
CA HIS A 197 -5.07 -5.67 -19.94
C HIS A 197 -3.88 -5.99 -20.83
N GLU A 198 -4.16 -6.19 -22.10
CA GLU A 198 -3.15 -6.53 -23.08
C GLU A 198 -2.10 -5.42 -23.17
N GLU A 199 -2.52 -4.18 -22.95
CA GLU A 199 -1.64 -3.02 -22.94
C GLU A 199 -0.72 -2.98 -21.71
N VAL A 200 -1.18 -3.45 -20.53
CA VAL A 200 -0.40 -3.46 -19.27
C VAL A 200 0.63 -4.60 -19.23
N ILE A 201 0.31 -5.74 -19.81
CA ILE A 201 1.14 -6.95 -19.74
C ILE A 201 2.61 -6.74 -20.19
N PRO A 202 2.90 -6.08 -21.34
CA PRO A 202 4.28 -5.85 -21.77
C PRO A 202 5.10 -5.06 -20.74
N TYR A 203 4.47 -4.10 -20.06
CA TYR A 203 5.13 -3.21 -19.12
C TYR A 203 5.37 -3.86 -17.75
N ALA A 204 4.41 -4.61 -17.24
CA ALA A 204 4.62 -5.43 -16.04
C ALA A 204 5.79 -6.40 -16.20
N LYS A 205 5.98 -6.96 -17.40
CA LYS A 205 7.13 -7.79 -17.75
C LYS A 205 8.44 -7.01 -17.85
N GLU A 206 8.38 -5.79 -18.36
CA GLU A 206 9.56 -4.98 -18.45
C GLU A 206 10.08 -4.68 -17.04
N LEU A 207 9.19 -4.37 -16.09
CA LEU A 207 9.52 -4.23 -14.68
C LEU A 207 10.17 -5.51 -14.10
N GLN A 208 9.69 -6.69 -14.48
CA GLN A 208 10.33 -7.94 -14.05
C GLN A 208 11.73 -8.16 -14.66
N LYS A 209 11.92 -7.85 -15.94
CA LYS A 209 13.24 -7.91 -16.57
C LYS A 209 14.25 -6.96 -15.93
N GLN A 210 13.75 -5.82 -15.40
CA GLN A 210 14.56 -4.84 -14.69
C GLN A 210 14.82 -5.22 -13.22
N GLY A 211 14.30 -6.36 -12.74
CA GLY A 211 14.68 -6.97 -11.48
C GLY A 211 13.57 -7.19 -10.45
N ALA A 212 12.34 -6.74 -10.68
CA ALA A 212 11.25 -6.99 -9.73
C ALA A 212 10.94 -8.49 -9.65
N ARG A 213 11.02 -9.08 -8.46
CA ARG A 213 10.74 -10.50 -8.24
C ARG A 213 9.26 -10.82 -8.32
N ASN A 214 8.41 -9.92 -7.84
CA ASN A 214 6.95 -10.03 -7.92
C ASN A 214 6.38 -8.67 -8.30
N VAL A 215 5.39 -8.64 -9.17
CA VAL A 215 4.68 -7.43 -9.57
C VAL A 215 3.20 -7.61 -9.30
N LEU A 216 2.65 -6.80 -8.40
CA LEU A 216 1.21 -6.72 -8.14
C LEU A 216 0.68 -5.45 -8.81
N VAL A 217 -0.20 -5.58 -9.78
CA VAL A 217 -0.91 -4.45 -10.38
C VAL A 217 -2.35 -4.47 -9.89
N SER A 218 -2.76 -3.43 -9.16
CA SER A 218 -4.13 -3.26 -8.72
C SER A 218 -4.93 -2.59 -9.85
N MET A 219 -5.91 -3.27 -10.38
CA MET A 219 -6.72 -2.79 -11.50
C MET A 219 -8.19 -2.88 -11.12
N GLY A 220 -8.80 -1.72 -10.84
CA GLY A 220 -10.25 -1.60 -10.59
C GLY A 220 -11.02 -1.75 -11.86
N GLU A 221 -11.50 -2.09 -12.68
CA GLU A 221 -12.19 -2.13 -13.97
C GLU A 221 -11.25 -2.07 -15.16
N ILE A 222 -10.71 -3.20 -15.55
CA ILE A 222 -9.92 -3.24 -16.77
C ILE A 222 -10.11 -4.55 -17.49
N PHE A 223 -10.88 -4.48 -18.52
CA PHE A 223 -10.77 -5.31 -19.73
C PHE A 223 -11.78 -4.79 -20.72
N GLY A 224 -11.36 -4.29 -21.88
CA GLY A 224 -12.24 -4.11 -23.04
C GLY A 224 -12.84 -5.44 -23.54
N VAL A 225 -12.53 -6.53 -22.80
CA VAL A 225 -13.26 -7.79 -22.74
C VAL A 225 -13.91 -7.79 -21.35
N GLU A 226 -15.22 -7.83 -21.27
CA GLU A 226 -15.95 -8.01 -20.01
C GLU A 226 -15.53 -9.33 -19.36
N LEU A 227 -14.47 -9.31 -18.56
CA LEU A 227 -14.10 -10.46 -17.73
C LEU A 227 -15.01 -10.45 -16.51
N LYS A 228 -16.12 -11.15 -16.66
CA LYS A 228 -17.19 -11.17 -15.64
C LYS A 228 -16.94 -12.21 -14.56
N THR A 229 -16.10 -13.19 -14.84
CA THR A 229 -15.90 -14.32 -13.95
C THR A 229 -14.42 -14.56 -13.65
N ARG A 230 -14.14 -15.20 -12.50
CA ARG A 230 -12.77 -15.59 -12.13
C ARG A 230 -12.13 -16.51 -13.15
N GLN A 231 -12.93 -17.37 -13.80
CA GLN A 231 -12.47 -18.26 -14.87
C GLN A 231 -11.95 -17.47 -16.07
N ASP A 232 -12.53 -16.32 -16.37
CA ASP A 232 -12.11 -15.49 -17.50
C ASP A 232 -10.68 -14.92 -17.29
N VAL A 233 -10.26 -14.66 -16.05
CA VAL A 233 -8.94 -14.09 -15.73
C VAL A 233 -7.81 -15.12 -15.62
N ILE A 234 -8.12 -16.39 -15.36
CA ILE A 234 -7.11 -17.46 -15.18
C ILE A 234 -6.19 -17.61 -16.39
N PRO A 235 -6.68 -17.65 -17.66
CA PRO A 235 -5.81 -17.73 -18.83
C PRO A 235 -4.84 -16.55 -18.92
N TYR A 236 -5.27 -15.36 -18.50
CA TYR A 236 -4.42 -14.15 -18.50
C TYR A 236 -3.38 -14.19 -17.38
N GLY A 237 -3.74 -14.66 -16.18
CA GLY A 237 -2.79 -14.91 -15.11
C GLY A 237 -1.71 -15.90 -15.52
N LYS A 238 -2.08 -17.00 -16.19
CA LYS A 238 -1.13 -17.98 -16.74
C LYS A 238 -0.24 -17.40 -17.84
N LYS A 239 -0.79 -16.59 -18.73
CA LYS A 239 -0.01 -15.85 -19.72
C LYS A 239 1.00 -14.90 -19.07
N LEU A 240 0.68 -14.26 -17.95
CA LEU A 240 1.61 -13.43 -17.20
C LEU A 240 2.71 -14.27 -16.56
N GLN A 241 2.39 -15.48 -16.07
CA GLN A 241 3.41 -16.43 -15.59
C GLN A 241 4.33 -16.92 -16.71
N GLU A 242 3.78 -17.36 -17.83
CA GLU A 242 4.57 -17.77 -19.01
C GLU A 242 5.53 -16.66 -19.46
N LYS A 243 5.21 -15.46 -19.08
CA LYS A 243 5.95 -14.24 -19.38
C LYS A 243 6.94 -13.84 -18.28
N GLY A 244 7.07 -14.58 -17.18
CA GLY A 244 8.08 -14.42 -16.16
C GLY A 244 7.63 -13.89 -14.79
N ALA A 245 6.33 -13.63 -14.59
CA ALA A 245 5.81 -13.33 -13.26
C ALA A 245 5.83 -14.61 -12.40
N ARG A 246 6.40 -14.55 -11.19
CA ARG A 246 6.40 -15.71 -10.31
C ARG A 246 5.01 -15.95 -9.74
N ASN A 247 4.44 -14.92 -9.10
CA ASN A 247 3.09 -14.97 -8.57
C ASN A 247 2.28 -13.80 -9.14
N VAL A 248 1.04 -14.06 -9.57
CA VAL A 248 0.16 -13.05 -10.15
C VAL A 248 -1.14 -13.04 -9.35
N LEU A 249 -1.33 -12.00 -8.54
CA LEU A 249 -2.57 -11.75 -7.82
C LEU A 249 -3.38 -10.72 -8.59
N ILE A 250 -4.57 -11.12 -9.03
CA ILE A 250 -5.50 -10.27 -9.77
C ILE A 250 -6.73 -10.03 -8.89
N SER A 251 -6.91 -8.79 -8.45
CA SER A 251 -8.12 -8.39 -7.72
C SER A 251 -9.19 -7.92 -8.70
N MET A 252 -10.44 -8.32 -8.45
CA MET A 252 -11.58 -8.09 -9.34
C MET A 252 -12.75 -7.43 -8.59
N ALA A 253 -12.46 -6.58 -7.62
CA ALA A 253 -13.47 -5.90 -6.81
C ALA A 253 -14.60 -6.86 -6.33
N GLY A 254 -15.84 -6.58 -6.71
CA GLY A 254 -17.01 -7.40 -6.33
C GLY A 254 -16.99 -8.86 -6.82
N GLU A 255 -16.17 -9.20 -7.80
CA GLU A 255 -16.02 -10.57 -8.33
C GLU A 255 -14.98 -11.40 -7.55
N GLY A 256 -14.21 -10.78 -6.67
CA GLY A 256 -13.20 -11.45 -5.86
C GLY A 256 -11.78 -11.33 -6.41
N ALA A 257 -11.02 -12.41 -6.36
CA ALA A 257 -9.64 -12.40 -6.84
C ALA A 257 -9.17 -13.78 -7.32
N VAL A 258 -8.08 -13.77 -8.08
CA VAL A 258 -7.36 -14.96 -8.55
C VAL A 258 -5.88 -14.80 -8.22
N LEU A 259 -5.26 -15.85 -7.69
CA LEU A 259 -3.81 -15.98 -7.58
C LEU A 259 -3.34 -17.09 -8.54
N VAL A 260 -2.42 -16.78 -9.41
CA VAL A 260 -1.64 -17.76 -10.17
C VAL A 260 -0.25 -17.82 -9.53
N ALA A 261 0.05 -18.89 -8.82
CA ALA A 261 1.27 -19.04 -8.05
C ALA A 261 2.45 -19.59 -8.90
N GLU A 262 3.67 -19.33 -8.47
CA GLU A 262 4.90 -19.68 -9.20
C GLU A 262 5.08 -21.18 -9.48
N ASP A 263 4.44 -22.03 -8.69
CA ASP A 263 4.41 -23.48 -8.88
C ASP A 263 3.35 -23.96 -9.89
N GLY A 264 2.63 -23.00 -10.52
CA GLY A 264 1.58 -23.25 -11.51
C GLY A 264 0.21 -23.53 -10.92
N GLN A 265 0.06 -23.51 -9.59
CA GLN A 265 -1.25 -23.62 -8.95
C GLN A 265 -2.07 -22.35 -9.18
N VAL A 266 -3.38 -22.52 -9.24
CA VAL A 266 -4.31 -21.41 -9.38
C VAL A 266 -5.31 -21.45 -8.22
N PHE A 267 -5.38 -20.35 -7.50
CA PHE A 267 -6.32 -20.17 -6.40
C PHE A 267 -7.34 -19.10 -6.79
N GLU A 268 -8.59 -19.40 -6.53
CA GLU A 268 -9.72 -18.51 -6.82
C GLU A 268 -10.56 -18.34 -5.57
N LYS A 269 -10.93 -17.09 -5.29
CA LYS A 269 -11.91 -16.81 -4.25
C LYS A 269 -12.91 -15.77 -4.73
N PRO A 270 -14.23 -15.98 -4.47
CA PRO A 270 -15.21 -14.94 -4.69
C PRO A 270 -14.94 -13.75 -3.77
N ALA A 271 -15.48 -12.60 -4.14
CA ALA A 271 -15.49 -11.49 -3.20
C ALA A 271 -16.24 -11.91 -1.93
N PRO A 272 -15.66 -11.67 -0.75
CA PRO A 272 -16.38 -11.86 0.49
C PRO A 272 -17.64 -11.01 0.52
N LYS A 273 -18.66 -11.49 1.25
CA LYS A 273 -19.93 -10.77 1.35
C LYS A 273 -19.78 -9.57 2.29
N GLY A 274 -20.16 -8.39 1.82
CA GLY A 274 -20.14 -7.17 2.59
C GLY A 274 -20.67 -5.99 1.79
N THR A 275 -20.82 -4.87 2.47
CA THR A 275 -21.22 -3.61 1.84
C THR A 275 -20.00 -2.71 1.78
N LEU A 276 -19.68 -2.17 0.61
CA LEU A 276 -18.61 -1.21 0.46
C LEU A 276 -18.92 0.07 1.27
N VAL A 277 -18.07 0.36 2.23
CA VAL A 277 -18.15 1.54 3.10
C VAL A 277 -17.04 2.52 2.78
N ASN A 278 -15.80 2.02 2.68
CA ASN A 278 -14.64 2.84 2.39
C ASN A 278 -13.56 2.04 1.64
N GLY A 279 -13.32 2.37 0.38
CA GLY A 279 -12.28 1.69 -0.42
C GLY A 279 -10.84 2.15 -0.13
N VAL A 280 -10.66 3.23 0.63
CA VAL A 280 -9.33 3.78 0.94
C VAL A 280 -8.56 2.82 1.85
N GLY A 281 -7.33 2.50 1.46
CA GLY A 281 -6.47 1.57 2.22
C GLY A 281 -6.77 0.09 2.00
N ALA A 282 -7.82 -0.29 1.24
CA ALA A 282 -8.12 -1.69 0.95
C ALA A 282 -6.97 -2.39 0.21
N GLY A 283 -6.31 -1.70 -0.73
CA GLY A 283 -5.11 -2.19 -1.42
C GLY A 283 -3.92 -2.39 -0.48
N ASP A 284 -3.66 -1.41 0.41
CA ASP A 284 -2.60 -1.51 1.44
C ASP A 284 -2.88 -2.68 2.39
N SER A 285 -4.14 -2.86 2.76
CA SER A 285 -4.61 -3.97 3.60
C SER A 285 -4.43 -5.32 2.92
N MET A 286 -4.70 -5.42 1.61
CA MET A 286 -4.49 -6.65 0.84
C MET A 286 -3.01 -7.03 0.80
N VAL A 287 -2.11 -6.09 0.56
CA VAL A 287 -0.66 -6.33 0.58
C VAL A 287 -0.18 -6.73 1.96
N ALA A 288 -0.65 -6.03 3.01
CA ALA A 288 -0.31 -6.36 4.40
C ALA A 288 -0.79 -7.77 4.77
N GLY A 289 -2.04 -8.11 4.45
CA GLY A 289 -2.61 -9.45 4.69
C GLY A 289 -1.89 -10.55 3.93
N PHE A 290 -1.57 -10.34 2.64
CA PHE A 290 -0.80 -11.31 1.86
C PHE A 290 0.59 -11.56 2.46
N MET A 291 1.31 -10.49 2.78
CA MET A 291 2.64 -10.62 3.40
C MET A 291 2.59 -11.24 4.79
N ALA A 292 1.56 -10.91 5.59
CA ALA A 292 1.32 -11.54 6.89
C ALA A 292 1.14 -13.06 6.75
N GLY A 293 0.27 -13.48 5.87
CA GLY A 293 0.04 -14.91 5.61
C GLY A 293 1.27 -15.61 5.04
N TRP A 294 2.00 -14.97 4.14
CA TRP A 294 3.23 -15.52 3.58
C TRP A 294 4.32 -15.71 4.64
N MET A 295 4.51 -14.72 5.51
CA MET A 295 5.50 -14.81 6.60
C MET A 295 5.15 -15.89 7.61
N GLU A 296 3.85 -16.11 7.87
CA GLU A 296 3.39 -17.10 8.84
C GLU A 296 3.59 -18.54 8.34
N LYS A 297 3.22 -18.83 7.07
CA LYS A 297 3.17 -20.20 6.57
C LYS A 297 3.98 -20.48 5.32
N GLN A 298 4.44 -19.46 4.61
CA GLN A 298 5.06 -19.59 3.29
C GLN A 298 4.19 -20.43 2.32
N ASP A 299 2.87 -20.28 2.47
CA ASP A 299 1.84 -20.96 1.70
C ASP A 299 1.05 -19.95 0.89
N HIS A 300 0.97 -20.18 -0.43
CA HIS A 300 0.36 -19.22 -1.35
C HIS A 300 -1.15 -19.10 -1.15
N GLU A 301 -1.84 -20.21 -0.89
CA GLU A 301 -3.29 -20.21 -0.71
C GLU A 301 -3.66 -19.47 0.58
N TYR A 302 -2.91 -19.72 1.64
CA TYR A 302 -3.10 -19.04 2.92
C TYR A 302 -2.82 -17.54 2.81
N ALA A 303 -1.68 -17.16 2.20
CA ALA A 303 -1.33 -15.76 1.96
C ALA A 303 -2.37 -15.03 1.12
N PHE A 304 -2.86 -15.69 0.06
CA PHE A 304 -3.90 -15.17 -0.82
C PHE A 304 -5.21 -14.93 -0.06
N HIS A 305 -5.63 -15.91 0.74
CA HIS A 305 -6.84 -15.79 1.54
C HIS A 305 -6.74 -14.65 2.56
N MET A 306 -5.62 -14.55 3.28
CA MET A 306 -5.37 -13.46 4.23
C MET A 306 -5.37 -12.08 3.53
N GLY A 307 -4.77 -11.99 2.35
CA GLY A 307 -4.77 -10.75 1.57
C GLY A 307 -6.17 -10.30 1.17
N ILE A 308 -6.98 -11.21 0.60
CA ILE A 308 -8.36 -10.91 0.23
C ILE A 308 -9.19 -10.51 1.45
N SER A 309 -9.05 -11.25 2.54
CA SER A 309 -9.81 -11.00 3.76
C SER A 309 -9.48 -9.63 4.36
N ALA A 310 -8.20 -9.27 4.45
CA ALA A 310 -7.78 -7.98 4.97
C ALA A 310 -8.22 -6.81 4.07
N GLY A 311 -8.06 -6.95 2.76
CA GLY A 311 -8.49 -5.94 1.79
C GLY A 311 -10.00 -5.73 1.79
N SER A 312 -10.77 -6.82 1.78
CA SER A 312 -12.24 -6.77 1.78
C SER A 312 -12.81 -6.28 3.10
N ALA A 313 -12.28 -6.74 4.23
CA ALA A 313 -12.69 -6.27 5.55
C ALA A 313 -12.49 -4.75 5.67
N SER A 314 -11.34 -4.24 5.22
CA SER A 314 -11.08 -2.78 5.22
C SER A 314 -12.04 -2.04 4.28
N ALA A 315 -12.40 -2.61 3.14
CA ALA A 315 -13.38 -2.01 2.24
C ALA A 315 -14.80 -1.96 2.83
N PHE A 316 -15.13 -2.87 3.75
CA PHE A 316 -16.43 -2.95 4.43
C PHE A 316 -16.50 -2.15 5.73
N SER A 317 -15.39 -1.62 6.19
CA SER A 317 -15.29 -0.86 7.43
C SER A 317 -15.13 0.64 7.16
N GLU A 318 -15.46 1.47 8.14
CA GLU A 318 -15.20 2.92 8.06
C GLU A 318 -13.69 3.23 8.09
N ASN A 319 -12.94 2.38 8.78
CA ASN A 319 -11.48 2.45 8.96
C ASN A 319 -10.83 1.18 8.43
N LEU A 320 -9.49 1.10 8.53
CA LEU A 320 -8.77 -0.14 8.31
C LEU A 320 -9.29 -1.21 9.28
N ALA A 321 -9.56 -2.41 8.75
CA ALA A 321 -10.26 -3.44 9.48
C ALA A 321 -9.51 -3.91 10.73
N THR A 322 -10.25 -4.16 11.78
CA THR A 322 -9.77 -4.82 13.00
C THR A 322 -9.47 -6.30 12.76
N ARG A 323 -8.81 -6.93 13.71
CA ARG A 323 -8.54 -8.38 13.66
C ARG A 323 -9.84 -9.18 13.55
N GLU A 324 -10.84 -8.80 14.33
CA GLU A 324 -12.15 -9.46 14.37
C GLU A 324 -12.87 -9.34 13.03
N GLU A 325 -12.83 -8.16 12.40
CA GLU A 325 -13.41 -7.92 11.07
C GLU A 325 -12.69 -8.72 10.00
N ILE A 326 -11.36 -8.76 10.02
CA ILE A 326 -10.55 -9.57 9.10
C ILE A 326 -10.86 -11.05 9.30
N GLN A 327 -10.91 -11.51 10.55
CA GLN A 327 -11.23 -12.90 10.89
C GLN A 327 -12.65 -13.27 10.42
N ALA A 328 -13.63 -12.40 10.64
CA ALA A 328 -15.00 -12.63 10.20
C ALA A 328 -15.13 -12.74 8.67
N VAL A 329 -14.29 -12.02 7.93
CA VAL A 329 -14.22 -12.13 6.47
C VAL A 329 -13.42 -13.38 6.06
N TYR A 330 -12.37 -13.74 6.80
CA TYR A 330 -11.58 -14.94 6.55
C TYR A 330 -12.38 -16.24 6.71
N GLU A 331 -13.36 -16.26 7.60
CA GLU A 331 -14.22 -17.42 7.90
C GLU A 331 -15.41 -17.58 6.93
N GLN A 332 -15.61 -16.66 5.97
CA GLN A 332 -16.64 -16.76 4.94
C GLN A 332 -16.26 -17.75 3.82
#